data_3c2beedf5d544db3f0117f544ca0a174
#
_entry.id   3c2beedf5d544db3f0117f544ca0a174
#
_cell.length_a   1.000
_cell.length_b   1.000
_cell.length_c   1.000
_cell.angle_alpha   90.00
_cell.angle_beta   90.00
_cell.angle_gamma   90.00
#
_symmetry.space_group_name_H-M   'P 1'
#
loop_
_entity.id
_entity.type
_entity.pdbx_description
1 polymer ?
#
loop_
_entity_poly.entity_id
_entity_poly.type
_entity_poly.pdbx_seq_one_letter_code
_entity_poly.pdbx_strand_id
1 'polypeptide(L)'
;MRILVATDAWEPQVNGVVRTLTRVVSELQEMGHTVEVIHPGQFKTFPLPTYNEIKVAIGVYEPVQELFKAFEPEAIHIATEGPIGLAARRICVEWKLPFTTSYHTRFPEYVSARLPLPLAAGYAYMKWFHKPSGRLMVATPTMREELARHGFRNISAWSRGVDTEHFRPRRDEEPDLFEGLARPVFLYVGRVAVEKNIEAFVALDLPGTKVVVGPGPQLEDLKTRYSQVVFKGPKSGEELAAHYACADVFVFPSLTDTFGLVILEAMAAGTPVAAYPAPGPIDLIPGSGAGTLALTATEGLREACLQALDLDRGRVRAFAETFSWRACAEDFVKNLQPYPEPEKTRFWRRLRRLARVRRRRTEAA
;
A
#
# COMPACT_ATOMS: atom_id res chain seq x y z
N MET A 1 -1.90 24.22 -0.75
CA MET A 1 -2.59 23.90 0.52
C MET A 1 -1.60 23.31 1.52
N ARG A 2 -1.88 23.49 2.81
CA ARG A 2 -1.20 22.75 3.88
C ARG A 2 -1.97 21.46 4.17
N ILE A 3 -1.39 20.32 3.81
CA ILE A 3 -2.01 19.00 3.92
C ILE A 3 -1.32 18.23 5.04
N LEU A 4 -2.08 17.72 6.00
CA LEU A 4 -1.58 16.88 7.07
C LEU A 4 -1.97 15.43 6.77
N VAL A 5 -0.98 14.54 6.76
CA VAL A 5 -1.15 13.09 6.60
C VAL A 5 -0.77 12.40 7.90
N ALA A 6 -1.69 11.66 8.53
CA ALA A 6 -1.44 10.88 9.73
C ALA A 6 -1.37 9.39 9.36
N THR A 7 -0.27 8.72 9.72
CA THR A 7 -0.04 7.31 9.37
C THR A 7 0.76 6.57 10.44
N ASP A 8 0.43 5.29 10.64
CA ASP A 8 1.22 4.35 11.46
C ASP A 8 2.22 3.53 10.62
N ALA A 9 2.15 3.68 9.28
CA ALA A 9 3.03 3.02 8.32
C ALA A 9 3.91 4.07 7.61
N TRP A 10 5.20 4.10 7.93
CA TRP A 10 6.19 5.02 7.36
C TRP A 10 7.57 4.39 7.36
N GLU A 11 8.52 5.02 6.69
CA GLU A 11 9.92 4.58 6.72
C GLU A 11 10.46 4.36 8.15
N PRO A 12 11.28 3.35 8.37
CA PRO A 12 11.96 2.47 7.40
C PRO A 12 11.17 1.21 6.99
N GLN A 13 9.87 1.11 7.25
CA GLN A 13 9.07 -0.03 6.81
C GLN A 13 9.00 -0.11 5.28
N VAL A 14 9.12 -1.33 4.73
CA VAL A 14 9.00 -1.58 3.29
C VAL A 14 7.71 -2.32 3.01
N ASN A 15 6.67 -1.60 2.61
CA ASN A 15 5.37 -2.15 2.23
C ASN A 15 4.62 -1.22 1.26
N GLY A 16 3.52 -1.69 0.67
CA GLY A 16 2.74 -0.94 -0.31
C GLY A 16 2.11 0.35 0.22
N VAL A 17 1.81 0.43 1.53
CA VAL A 17 1.25 1.65 2.14
C VAL A 17 2.31 2.74 2.19
N VAL A 18 3.50 2.41 2.71
CA VAL A 18 4.63 3.34 2.77
C VAL A 18 5.00 3.84 1.38
N ARG A 19 5.17 2.94 0.40
CA ARG A 19 5.49 3.32 -0.99
C ARG A 19 4.43 4.26 -1.57
N THR A 20 3.15 3.97 -1.36
CA THR A 20 2.06 4.83 -1.84
C THR A 20 2.13 6.22 -1.21
N LEU A 21 2.26 6.28 0.12
CA LEU A 21 2.24 7.55 0.84
C LEU A 21 3.48 8.40 0.53
N THR A 22 4.68 7.81 0.48
CA THR A 22 5.91 8.56 0.16
C THR A 22 5.87 9.13 -1.26
N ARG A 23 5.42 8.35 -2.25
CA ARG A 23 5.28 8.83 -3.63
C ARG A 23 4.21 9.93 -3.74
N VAL A 24 3.04 9.73 -3.14
CA VAL A 24 1.98 10.75 -3.15
C VAL A 24 2.43 12.04 -2.45
N VAL A 25 3.14 11.95 -1.33
CA VAL A 25 3.69 13.13 -0.64
C VAL A 25 4.69 13.87 -1.53
N SER A 26 5.59 13.16 -2.23
CA SER A 26 6.53 13.76 -3.18
C SER A 26 5.79 14.51 -4.30
N GLU A 27 4.82 13.87 -4.95
CA GLU A 27 4.01 14.49 -6.01
C GLU A 27 3.23 15.72 -5.51
N LEU A 28 2.66 15.64 -4.30
CA LEU A 28 1.96 16.76 -3.69
C LEU A 28 2.89 17.97 -3.46
N GLN A 29 4.13 17.71 -3.02
CA GLN A 29 5.14 18.76 -2.83
C GLN A 29 5.55 19.38 -4.18
N GLU A 30 5.74 18.56 -5.23
CA GLU A 30 5.99 19.03 -6.59
C GLU A 30 4.81 19.83 -7.16
N MET A 31 3.56 19.52 -6.75
CA MET A 31 2.36 20.30 -7.06
C MET A 31 2.28 21.62 -6.30
N GLY A 32 3.24 21.97 -5.44
CA GLY A 32 3.28 23.17 -4.65
C GLY A 32 2.44 23.12 -3.37
N HIS A 33 2.08 21.95 -2.88
CA HIS A 33 1.46 21.76 -1.57
C HIS A 33 2.52 21.67 -0.47
N THR A 34 2.21 22.17 0.73
CA THR A 34 3.02 21.95 1.93
C THR A 34 2.44 20.73 2.65
N VAL A 35 3.21 19.66 2.76
CA VAL A 35 2.74 18.41 3.36
C VAL A 35 3.51 18.14 4.65
N GLU A 36 2.77 17.91 5.74
CA GLU A 36 3.28 17.42 7.01
C GLU A 36 2.81 15.98 7.23
N VAL A 37 3.75 15.08 7.52
CA VAL A 37 3.43 13.68 7.79
C VAL A 37 3.67 13.38 9.27
N ILE A 38 2.61 12.94 9.96
CA ILE A 38 2.71 12.44 11.33
C ILE A 38 2.89 10.93 11.27
N HIS A 39 4.04 10.43 11.76
CA HIS A 39 4.46 9.05 11.60
C HIS A 39 5.20 8.49 12.84
N PRO A 40 5.34 7.16 12.99
CA PRO A 40 5.89 6.54 14.20
C PRO A 40 7.29 7.02 14.61
N GLY A 41 8.14 7.43 13.66
CA GLY A 41 9.50 7.90 13.93
C GLY A 41 9.57 9.18 14.77
N GLN A 42 8.47 9.89 14.97
CA GLN A 42 8.39 11.12 15.79
C GLN A 42 8.04 10.82 17.27
N PHE A 43 7.77 9.55 17.63
CA PHE A 43 7.25 9.17 18.93
C PHE A 43 8.06 8.03 19.56
N LYS A 44 7.80 7.78 20.85
CA LYS A 44 8.23 6.53 21.49
C LYS A 44 7.46 5.36 20.88
N THR A 45 8.18 4.30 20.52
CA THR A 45 7.59 3.13 19.88
C THR A 45 8.04 1.84 20.55
N PHE A 46 7.26 0.77 20.38
CA PHE A 46 7.69 -0.61 20.63
C PHE A 46 7.48 -1.46 19.35
N PRO A 47 8.31 -2.49 19.15
CA PRO A 47 8.14 -3.39 18.01
C PRO A 47 6.91 -4.28 18.19
N LEU A 48 6.17 -4.52 17.12
CA LEU A 48 5.07 -5.48 17.14
C LEU A 48 5.65 -6.91 17.25
N PRO A 49 5.17 -7.75 18.17
CA PRO A 49 5.56 -9.15 18.22
C PRO A 49 5.39 -9.84 16.85
N THR A 50 6.36 -10.66 16.43
CA THR A 50 6.40 -11.33 15.12
C THR A 50 6.77 -10.42 13.92
N TYR A 51 6.61 -9.08 14.05
CA TYR A 51 6.89 -8.10 12.99
C TYR A 51 7.70 -6.94 13.56
N ASN A 52 8.95 -7.20 13.95
CA ASN A 52 9.82 -6.22 14.61
C ASN A 52 10.07 -4.95 13.80
N GLU A 53 9.87 -5.01 12.50
CA GLU A 53 9.92 -3.85 11.60
C GLU A 53 8.72 -2.91 11.73
N ILE A 54 7.58 -3.41 12.28
CA ILE A 54 6.39 -2.58 12.52
C ILE A 54 6.52 -1.97 13.92
N LYS A 55 6.68 -0.67 13.95
CA LYS A 55 6.82 0.13 15.18
C LYS A 55 5.48 0.72 15.58
N VAL A 56 4.96 0.35 16.75
CA VAL A 56 3.71 0.86 17.30
C VAL A 56 4.01 2.05 18.21
N ALA A 57 3.49 3.21 17.88
CA ALA A 57 3.68 4.44 18.65
C ALA A 57 2.79 4.46 19.92
N ILE A 58 3.31 5.02 21.01
CA ILE A 58 2.61 5.13 22.31
C ILE A 58 2.58 6.57 22.80
N GLY A 59 1.56 6.92 23.60
CA GLY A 59 1.43 8.26 24.20
C GLY A 59 1.25 9.37 23.16
N VAL A 60 0.63 9.05 22.02
CA VAL A 60 0.65 9.91 20.82
C VAL A 60 -0.37 11.05 20.83
N TYR A 61 -1.42 10.99 21.69
CA TYR A 61 -2.54 11.92 21.59
C TYR A 61 -2.14 13.40 21.74
N GLU A 62 -1.49 13.75 22.86
CA GLU A 62 -1.06 15.11 23.14
C GLU A 62 -0.01 15.61 22.12
N PRO A 63 1.06 14.84 21.80
CA PRO A 63 2.01 15.25 20.77
C PRO A 63 1.36 15.47 19.39
N VAL A 64 0.46 14.59 18.94
CA VAL A 64 -0.28 14.77 17.69
C VAL A 64 -1.12 16.04 17.73
N GLN A 65 -1.78 16.32 18.87
CA GLN A 65 -2.55 17.54 19.04
C GLN A 65 -1.70 18.81 18.91
N GLU A 66 -0.47 18.80 19.45
CA GLU A 66 0.47 19.94 19.31
C GLU A 66 0.94 20.11 17.86
N LEU A 67 1.19 19.00 17.13
CA LEU A 67 1.52 19.05 15.71
C LEU A 67 0.37 19.66 14.87
N PHE A 68 -0.89 19.29 15.15
CA PHE A 68 -2.05 19.90 14.51
C PHE A 68 -2.11 21.42 14.75
N LYS A 69 -1.84 21.88 15.99
CA LYS A 69 -1.83 23.31 16.33
C LYS A 69 -0.67 24.06 15.66
N ALA A 70 0.49 23.43 15.60
CA ALA A 70 1.67 24.06 14.99
C ALA A 70 1.55 24.18 13.48
N PHE A 71 1.05 23.12 12.83
CA PHE A 71 0.94 23.07 11.38
C PHE A 71 -0.31 23.78 10.85
N GLU A 72 -1.42 23.84 11.62
CA GLU A 72 -2.70 24.45 11.22
C GLU A 72 -3.18 23.98 9.83
N PRO A 73 -3.44 22.66 9.64
CA PRO A 73 -3.74 22.09 8.33
C PRO A 73 -4.98 22.71 7.67
N GLU A 74 -4.96 22.77 6.34
CA GLU A 74 -6.11 23.12 5.50
C GLU A 74 -6.89 21.88 5.09
N ALA A 75 -6.21 20.73 4.95
CA ALA A 75 -6.81 19.45 4.68
C ALA A 75 -6.11 18.37 5.51
N ILE A 76 -6.86 17.35 5.93
CA ILE A 76 -6.38 16.27 6.79
C ILE A 76 -6.73 14.93 6.16
N HIS A 77 -5.72 14.06 6.05
CA HIS A 77 -5.89 12.68 5.65
C HIS A 77 -5.34 11.73 6.71
N ILE A 78 -6.13 10.75 7.10
CA ILE A 78 -5.74 9.71 8.04
C ILE A 78 -5.61 8.40 7.25
N ALA A 79 -4.37 7.96 7.05
CA ALA A 79 -4.07 6.88 6.13
C ALA A 79 -4.15 5.48 6.75
N THR A 80 -4.06 5.37 8.08
CA THR A 80 -4.04 4.07 8.78
C THR A 80 -4.84 4.13 10.09
N GLU A 81 -5.22 2.95 10.59
CA GLU A 81 -6.14 2.77 11.73
C GLU A 81 -5.44 2.48 13.06
N GLY A 82 -4.12 2.66 13.11
CA GLY A 82 -3.31 2.44 14.32
C GLY A 82 -3.36 3.62 15.31
N PRO A 83 -2.48 3.63 16.31
CA PRO A 83 -2.51 4.63 17.39
C PRO A 83 -2.45 6.09 16.92
N ILE A 84 -1.62 6.38 15.89
CA ILE A 84 -1.52 7.74 15.32
C ILE A 84 -2.82 8.10 14.60
N GLY A 85 -3.33 7.18 13.77
CA GLY A 85 -4.61 7.37 13.10
C GLY A 85 -5.76 7.56 14.07
N LEU A 86 -5.81 6.80 15.17
CA LEU A 86 -6.80 6.96 16.23
C LEU A 86 -6.71 8.31 16.94
N ALA A 87 -5.50 8.77 17.24
CA ALA A 87 -5.28 10.09 17.84
C ALA A 87 -5.73 11.22 16.90
N ALA A 88 -5.32 11.17 15.64
CA ALA A 88 -5.72 12.14 14.63
C ALA A 88 -7.26 12.15 14.43
N ARG A 89 -7.87 10.96 14.31
CA ARG A 89 -9.33 10.81 14.21
C ARG A 89 -10.05 11.44 15.42
N ARG A 90 -9.58 11.15 16.62
CA ARG A 90 -10.17 11.70 17.85
C ARG A 90 -10.11 13.23 17.86
N ILE A 91 -8.95 13.80 17.52
CA ILE A 91 -8.76 15.25 17.42
C ILE A 91 -9.71 15.85 16.38
N CYS A 92 -9.81 15.25 15.19
CA CYS A 92 -10.71 15.74 14.14
C CYS A 92 -12.18 15.72 14.58
N VAL A 93 -12.63 14.65 15.25
CA VAL A 93 -14.00 14.55 15.77
C VAL A 93 -14.26 15.55 16.89
N GLU A 94 -13.37 15.69 17.87
CA GLU A 94 -13.50 16.62 19.00
C GLU A 94 -13.49 18.10 18.52
N TRP A 95 -12.64 18.39 17.52
CA TRP A 95 -12.51 19.74 16.99
C TRP A 95 -13.44 20.04 15.81
N LYS A 96 -14.22 19.04 15.37
CA LYS A 96 -15.13 19.15 14.21
C LYS A 96 -14.39 19.54 12.93
N LEU A 97 -13.17 19.04 12.75
CA LEU A 97 -12.40 19.24 11.53
C LEU A 97 -12.81 18.20 10.48
N PRO A 98 -13.05 18.59 9.23
CA PRO A 98 -13.26 17.63 8.15
C PRO A 98 -11.97 16.87 7.88
N PHE A 99 -12.08 15.59 7.57
CA PHE A 99 -10.96 14.74 7.23
C PHE A 99 -11.37 13.62 6.29
N THR A 100 -10.39 13.05 5.61
CA THR A 100 -10.53 11.87 4.76
C THR A 100 -9.73 10.71 5.33
N THR A 101 -10.09 9.49 4.92
CA THR A 101 -9.38 8.27 5.29
C THR A 101 -9.11 7.42 4.07
N SER A 102 -8.22 6.43 4.18
CA SER A 102 -8.00 5.42 3.15
C SER A 102 -8.05 4.00 3.70
N TYR A 103 -8.42 3.06 2.86
CA TYR A 103 -8.40 1.63 3.15
C TYR A 103 -7.25 0.99 2.38
N HIS A 104 -6.17 0.68 3.06
CA HIS A 104 -4.96 0.14 2.44
C HIS A 104 -4.81 -1.37 2.62
N THR A 105 -5.31 -1.90 3.71
CA THR A 105 -5.06 -3.29 4.13
C THR A 105 -6.36 -3.95 4.56
N ARG A 106 -6.54 -5.21 4.17
CA ARG A 106 -7.64 -6.06 4.67
C ARG A 106 -7.38 -6.45 6.14
N PHE A 107 -7.37 -5.43 6.98
CA PHE A 107 -7.05 -5.57 8.40
C PHE A 107 -7.93 -6.62 9.13
N PRO A 108 -9.25 -6.70 8.90
CA PRO A 108 -10.09 -7.72 9.50
C PRO A 108 -9.62 -9.14 9.21
N GLU A 109 -9.26 -9.43 7.95
CA GLU A 109 -8.77 -10.73 7.50
C GLU A 109 -7.40 -11.05 8.10
N TYR A 110 -6.50 -10.07 8.13
CA TYR A 110 -5.15 -10.24 8.73
C TYR A 110 -5.23 -10.55 10.23
N VAL A 111 -6.11 -9.88 10.95
CA VAL A 111 -6.27 -10.10 12.40
C VAL A 111 -6.96 -11.44 12.65
N SER A 112 -8.03 -11.75 11.92
CA SER A 112 -8.78 -13.01 12.07
C SER A 112 -7.93 -14.25 11.74
N ALA A 113 -6.98 -14.13 10.80
CA ALA A 113 -6.04 -15.22 10.47
C ALA A 113 -5.02 -15.51 11.58
N ARG A 114 -4.82 -14.59 12.53
CA ARG A 114 -3.78 -14.69 13.58
C ARG A 114 -4.33 -14.78 14.99
N LEU A 115 -5.50 -14.23 15.21
CA LEU A 115 -6.14 -14.16 16.52
C LEU A 115 -7.55 -14.75 16.39
N PRO A 116 -8.09 -15.41 17.42
CA PRO A 116 -9.43 -15.97 17.40
C PRO A 116 -10.50 -14.87 17.54
N LEU A 117 -10.41 -13.84 16.71
CA LEU A 117 -11.36 -12.75 16.65
C LEU A 117 -12.30 -12.94 15.45
N PRO A 118 -13.63 -12.84 15.65
CA PRO A 118 -14.58 -12.91 14.57
C PRO A 118 -14.32 -11.81 13.52
N LEU A 119 -14.34 -12.18 12.25
CA LEU A 119 -14.16 -11.24 11.13
C LEU A 119 -15.12 -10.04 11.21
N ALA A 120 -16.37 -10.29 11.68
CA ALA A 120 -17.38 -9.26 11.91
C ALA A 120 -16.94 -8.17 12.91
N ALA A 121 -16.18 -8.53 13.94
CA ALA A 121 -15.65 -7.57 14.91
C ALA A 121 -14.59 -6.65 14.27
N GLY A 122 -13.72 -7.21 13.43
CA GLY A 122 -12.78 -6.43 12.63
C GLY A 122 -13.49 -5.42 11.72
N TYR A 123 -14.50 -5.85 10.97
CA TYR A 123 -15.27 -4.93 10.12
C TYR A 123 -16.09 -3.91 10.92
N ALA A 124 -16.57 -4.26 12.12
CA ALA A 124 -17.24 -3.29 13.00
C ALA A 124 -16.30 -2.19 13.46
N TYR A 125 -15.04 -2.54 13.85
CA TYR A 125 -14.00 -1.59 14.19
C TYR A 125 -13.66 -0.67 12.99
N MET A 126 -13.42 -1.24 11.82
CA MET A 126 -13.11 -0.48 10.62
C MET A 126 -14.24 0.48 10.24
N LYS A 127 -15.50 0.03 10.28
CA LYS A 127 -16.66 0.91 10.07
C LYS A 127 -16.73 2.04 11.08
N TRP A 128 -16.54 1.75 12.35
CA TRP A 128 -16.51 2.77 13.40
C TRP A 128 -15.41 3.80 13.14
N PHE A 129 -14.22 3.33 12.75
CA PHE A 129 -13.08 4.20 12.48
C PHE A 129 -13.35 5.16 11.31
N HIS A 130 -13.82 4.65 10.19
CA HIS A 130 -14.03 5.43 8.97
C HIS A 130 -15.35 6.21 8.93
N LYS A 131 -16.33 5.86 9.78
CA LYS A 131 -17.68 6.47 9.77
C LYS A 131 -17.70 8.02 9.79
N PRO A 132 -16.87 8.73 10.59
CA PRO A 132 -16.88 10.19 10.62
C PRO A 132 -16.09 10.85 9.51
N SER A 133 -15.36 10.09 8.68
CA SER A 133 -14.63 10.66 7.54
C SER A 133 -15.59 11.12 6.44
N GLY A 134 -15.28 12.24 5.82
CA GLY A 134 -16.08 12.72 4.70
C GLY A 134 -15.90 11.88 3.43
N ARG A 135 -14.71 11.27 3.24
CA ARG A 135 -14.44 10.30 2.16
C ARG A 135 -13.52 9.19 2.66
N LEU A 136 -13.83 7.97 2.26
CA LEU A 136 -13.00 6.78 2.40
C LEU A 136 -12.40 6.43 1.03
N MET A 137 -11.11 6.63 0.86
CA MET A 137 -10.40 6.40 -0.39
C MET A 137 -10.00 4.92 -0.53
N VAL A 138 -10.39 4.28 -1.63
CA VAL A 138 -10.21 2.85 -1.88
C VAL A 138 -9.67 2.61 -3.29
N ALA A 139 -8.65 1.74 -3.40
CA ALA A 139 -7.85 1.63 -4.61
C ALA A 139 -8.60 1.00 -5.80
N THR A 140 -9.34 -0.11 -5.57
CA THR A 140 -9.90 -0.91 -6.65
C THR A 140 -11.42 -0.93 -6.64
N PRO A 141 -12.07 -1.11 -7.81
CA PRO A 141 -13.52 -1.30 -7.90
C PRO A 141 -14.03 -2.42 -7.01
N THR A 142 -13.41 -3.60 -7.09
CA THR A 142 -13.81 -4.77 -6.30
C THR A 142 -13.77 -4.51 -4.79
N MET A 143 -12.72 -3.86 -4.29
CA MET A 143 -12.65 -3.50 -2.87
C MET A 143 -13.70 -2.47 -2.48
N ARG A 144 -14.05 -1.52 -3.37
CA ARG A 144 -15.14 -0.57 -3.11
C ARG A 144 -16.49 -1.27 -2.98
N GLU A 145 -16.78 -2.23 -3.86
CA GLU A 145 -17.99 -3.04 -3.80
C GLU A 145 -18.06 -3.91 -2.55
N GLU A 146 -16.94 -4.55 -2.20
CA GLU A 146 -16.83 -5.36 -0.99
C GLU A 146 -17.12 -4.52 0.27
N LEU A 147 -16.46 -3.37 0.40
CA LEU A 147 -16.68 -2.46 1.53
C LEU A 147 -18.13 -1.91 1.55
N ALA A 148 -18.70 -1.59 0.39
CA ALA A 148 -20.10 -1.17 0.30
C ALA A 148 -21.06 -2.27 0.79
N ARG A 149 -20.83 -3.54 0.44
CA ARG A 149 -21.58 -4.69 0.96
C ARG A 149 -21.45 -4.86 2.48
N HIS A 150 -20.29 -4.52 3.04
CA HIS A 150 -20.09 -4.45 4.49
C HIS A 150 -20.69 -3.19 5.15
N GLY A 151 -21.36 -2.32 4.38
CA GLY A 151 -22.07 -1.13 4.87
C GLY A 151 -21.17 0.07 5.16
N PHE A 152 -19.99 0.15 4.53
CA PHE A 152 -19.19 1.37 4.50
C PHE A 152 -19.86 2.42 3.60
N ARG A 153 -19.70 3.68 3.94
CA ARG A 153 -20.27 4.82 3.21
C ARG A 153 -19.15 5.79 2.81
N ASN A 154 -19.52 6.74 1.95
CA ASN A 154 -18.61 7.80 1.47
C ASN A 154 -17.33 7.24 0.79
N ILE A 155 -17.45 6.06 0.17
CA ILE A 155 -16.35 5.41 -0.54
C ILE A 155 -16.04 6.20 -1.82
N SER A 156 -14.78 6.50 -2.06
CA SER A 156 -14.29 7.17 -3.26
C SER A 156 -13.12 6.40 -3.88
N ALA A 157 -12.97 6.54 -5.19
CA ALA A 157 -11.84 5.95 -5.91
C ALA A 157 -10.56 6.72 -5.62
N TRP A 158 -9.47 5.98 -5.42
CA TRP A 158 -8.12 6.51 -5.36
C TRP A 158 -7.14 5.43 -5.83
N SER A 159 -6.78 5.47 -7.09
CA SER A 159 -5.91 4.50 -7.73
C SER A 159 -4.45 4.59 -7.23
N ARG A 160 -3.56 3.88 -7.91
CA ARG A 160 -2.12 3.87 -7.64
C ARG A 160 -1.38 4.24 -8.91
N GLY A 161 -0.11 4.57 -8.76
CA GLY A 161 0.78 4.80 -9.87
C GLY A 161 1.94 3.81 -9.86
N VAL A 162 2.72 3.84 -10.92
CA VAL A 162 4.00 3.15 -11.05
C VAL A 162 5.04 4.08 -11.66
N ASP A 163 6.29 3.91 -11.27
CA ASP A 163 7.43 4.63 -11.84
C ASP A 163 7.93 3.87 -13.08
N THR A 164 7.45 4.28 -14.25
CA THR A 164 7.76 3.61 -15.53
C THR A 164 9.16 3.94 -16.06
N GLU A 165 9.85 4.94 -15.51
CA GLU A 165 11.24 5.21 -15.82
C GLU A 165 12.17 4.29 -15.05
N HIS A 166 11.86 4.06 -13.78
CA HIS A 166 12.58 3.14 -12.92
C HIS A 166 12.30 1.68 -13.28
N PHE A 167 11.03 1.29 -13.36
CA PHE A 167 10.61 -0.03 -13.82
C PHE A 167 10.38 0.01 -15.33
N ARG A 168 11.33 -0.50 -16.10
CA ARG A 168 11.32 -0.49 -17.57
C ARG A 168 11.87 -1.80 -18.13
N PRO A 169 11.57 -2.14 -19.37
CA PRO A 169 12.20 -3.27 -20.03
C PRO A 169 13.73 -3.17 -20.04
N ARG A 170 14.39 -4.32 -19.99
CA ARG A 170 15.84 -4.43 -20.14
C ARG A 170 16.27 -3.94 -21.51
N ARG A 171 17.37 -3.23 -21.60
CA ARG A 171 18.07 -2.88 -22.84
C ARG A 171 19.01 -4.01 -23.24
N ASP A 172 19.32 -4.13 -24.51
CA ASP A 172 20.15 -5.23 -25.02
C ASP A 172 21.55 -5.26 -24.41
N GLU A 173 22.12 -4.09 -24.13
CA GLU A 173 23.43 -3.92 -23.51
C GLU A 173 23.45 -4.20 -21.98
N GLU A 174 22.32 -4.30 -21.33
CA GLU A 174 22.22 -4.57 -19.90
C GLU A 174 22.32 -6.08 -19.62
N PRO A 175 22.98 -6.49 -18.52
CA PRO A 175 23.14 -7.90 -18.20
C PRO A 175 21.81 -8.59 -17.91
N ASP A 176 21.69 -9.84 -18.33
CA ASP A 176 20.59 -10.71 -17.90
C ASP A 176 20.94 -11.29 -16.52
N LEU A 177 20.21 -10.88 -15.49
CA LEU A 177 20.42 -11.36 -14.11
C LEU A 177 20.10 -12.88 -13.93
N PHE A 178 19.48 -13.49 -14.92
CA PHE A 178 19.12 -14.89 -14.95
C PHE A 178 19.89 -15.69 -16.00
N GLU A 179 21.00 -15.13 -16.52
CA GLU A 179 21.91 -15.85 -17.41
C GLU A 179 22.35 -17.17 -16.76
N GLY A 180 22.32 -18.26 -17.54
CA GLY A 180 22.63 -19.60 -17.08
C GLY A 180 21.51 -20.35 -16.35
N LEU A 181 20.38 -19.71 -16.06
CA LEU A 181 19.19 -20.39 -15.59
C LEU A 181 18.33 -20.94 -16.76
N ALA A 182 17.68 -22.07 -16.52
CA ALA A 182 16.73 -22.63 -17.48
C ALA A 182 15.55 -21.67 -17.69
N ARG A 183 15.27 -21.32 -18.94
CA ARG A 183 14.11 -20.51 -19.34
C ARG A 183 12.86 -21.38 -19.55
N PRO A 184 11.64 -20.84 -19.35
CA PRO A 184 11.33 -19.48 -18.90
C PRO A 184 11.59 -19.28 -17.41
N VAL A 185 11.81 -18.01 -16.98
CA VAL A 185 11.96 -17.63 -15.58
C VAL A 185 10.65 -17.05 -15.05
N PHE A 186 10.10 -17.74 -14.04
CA PHE A 186 8.90 -17.31 -13.30
C PHE A 186 9.34 -16.62 -12.01
N LEU A 187 8.99 -15.34 -11.87
CA LEU A 187 9.45 -14.48 -10.78
C LEU A 187 8.32 -14.19 -9.80
N TYR A 188 8.59 -14.33 -8.51
CA TYR A 188 7.82 -13.72 -7.43
C TYR A 188 8.64 -12.61 -6.76
N VAL A 189 8.02 -11.48 -6.47
CA VAL A 189 8.60 -10.39 -5.67
C VAL A 189 7.64 -10.02 -4.55
N GLY A 190 8.12 -10.02 -3.33
CA GLY A 190 7.33 -9.62 -2.18
C GLY A 190 7.78 -10.27 -0.88
N ARG A 191 7.05 -10.00 0.19
CA ARG A 191 7.30 -10.61 1.50
C ARG A 191 7.05 -12.11 1.44
N VAL A 192 8.01 -12.91 1.93
CA VAL A 192 7.90 -14.37 2.02
C VAL A 192 7.16 -14.75 3.31
N ALA A 193 5.82 -14.72 3.26
CA ALA A 193 4.95 -14.93 4.42
C ALA A 193 3.65 -15.64 4.04
N VAL A 194 2.98 -16.24 5.03
CA VAL A 194 1.76 -17.06 4.84
C VAL A 194 0.67 -16.32 4.08
N GLU A 195 0.45 -15.06 4.40
CA GLU A 195 -0.57 -14.20 3.76
C GLU A 195 -0.31 -13.94 2.27
N LYS A 196 0.91 -14.19 1.80
CA LYS A 196 1.28 -14.04 0.38
C LYS A 196 1.15 -15.35 -0.41
N ASN A 197 0.79 -16.44 0.26
CA ASN A 197 0.50 -17.74 -0.37
C ASN A 197 1.59 -18.23 -1.35
N ILE A 198 2.87 -17.99 -1.00
CA ILE A 198 4.01 -18.25 -1.91
C ILE A 198 4.16 -19.73 -2.18
N GLU A 199 3.79 -20.57 -1.24
CA GLU A 199 3.86 -22.03 -1.40
C GLU A 199 3.04 -22.52 -2.61
N ALA A 200 1.90 -21.89 -2.89
CA ALA A 200 1.11 -22.17 -4.09
C ALA A 200 1.88 -21.93 -5.40
N PHE A 201 2.86 -21.01 -5.41
CA PHE A 201 3.74 -20.79 -6.56
C PHE A 201 4.94 -21.74 -6.58
N VAL A 202 5.67 -21.85 -5.46
CA VAL A 202 6.93 -22.64 -5.46
C VAL A 202 6.68 -24.14 -5.63
N ALA A 203 5.48 -24.63 -5.27
CA ALA A 203 5.06 -26.01 -5.45
C ALA A 203 4.62 -26.35 -6.89
N LEU A 204 4.37 -25.35 -7.77
CA LEU A 204 3.94 -25.63 -9.13
C LEU A 204 5.01 -26.40 -9.92
N ASP A 205 4.55 -27.33 -10.74
CA ASP A 205 5.36 -27.97 -11.78
C ASP A 205 5.34 -27.06 -13.03
N LEU A 206 6.38 -26.22 -13.16
CA LEU A 206 6.56 -25.29 -14.27
C LEU A 206 7.85 -25.64 -15.03
N PRO A 207 7.87 -25.48 -16.36
CA PRO A 207 9.11 -25.57 -17.12
C PRO A 207 10.04 -24.41 -16.73
N GLY A 208 11.36 -24.65 -16.76
CA GLY A 208 12.33 -23.59 -16.47
C GLY A 208 12.54 -23.32 -14.99
N THR A 209 12.77 -22.06 -14.60
CA THR A 209 13.24 -21.70 -13.27
C THR A 209 12.23 -20.85 -12.52
N LYS A 210 11.96 -21.19 -11.26
CA LYS A 210 11.22 -20.35 -10.31
C LYS A 210 12.17 -19.52 -9.48
N VAL A 211 11.96 -18.21 -9.42
CA VAL A 211 12.79 -17.24 -8.66
C VAL A 211 11.91 -16.49 -7.65
N VAL A 212 12.39 -16.41 -6.41
CA VAL A 212 11.72 -15.70 -5.32
C VAL A 212 12.63 -14.58 -4.81
N VAL A 213 12.12 -13.35 -4.83
CA VAL A 213 12.79 -12.15 -4.34
C VAL A 213 12.02 -11.55 -3.17
N GLY A 214 12.66 -11.40 -2.03
CA GLY A 214 12.13 -10.73 -0.84
C GLY A 214 12.50 -11.41 0.47
N PRO A 215 12.32 -10.68 1.59
CA PRO A 215 12.50 -11.20 2.94
C PRO A 215 11.19 -11.79 3.47
N GLY A 216 11.27 -12.58 4.53
CA GLY A 216 10.08 -12.97 5.28
C GLY A 216 10.25 -14.18 6.18
N PRO A 217 9.29 -14.39 7.08
CA PRO A 217 9.40 -15.44 8.11
C PRO A 217 9.40 -16.87 7.56
N GLN A 218 8.85 -17.10 6.35
CA GLN A 218 8.82 -18.43 5.73
C GLN A 218 10.05 -18.72 4.84
N LEU A 219 10.98 -17.77 4.68
CA LEU A 219 12.05 -17.87 3.69
C LEU A 219 12.91 -19.13 3.89
N GLU A 220 13.40 -19.37 5.11
CA GLU A 220 14.32 -20.48 5.38
C GLU A 220 13.61 -21.84 5.33
N ASP A 221 12.35 -21.91 5.76
CA ASP A 221 11.54 -23.12 5.63
C ASP A 221 11.30 -23.49 4.15
N LEU A 222 10.88 -22.50 3.34
CA LEU A 222 10.65 -22.74 1.91
C LEU A 222 11.93 -23.08 1.15
N LYS A 223 13.08 -22.48 1.47
CA LYS A 223 14.38 -22.87 0.89
C LYS A 223 14.72 -24.33 1.16
N THR A 224 14.44 -24.80 2.38
CA THR A 224 14.72 -26.18 2.76
C THR A 224 13.82 -27.16 2.03
N ARG A 225 12.53 -26.86 1.90
CA ARG A 225 11.53 -27.74 1.27
C ARG A 225 11.56 -27.71 -0.26
N TYR A 226 11.98 -26.60 -0.85
CA TYR A 226 11.95 -26.37 -2.30
C TYR A 226 13.34 -26.00 -2.85
N SER A 227 14.30 -26.90 -2.71
CA SER A 227 15.72 -26.68 -3.09
C SER A 227 15.92 -26.36 -4.59
N GLN A 228 14.98 -26.70 -5.45
CA GLN A 228 14.98 -26.38 -6.89
C GLN A 228 14.56 -24.94 -7.21
N VAL A 229 14.07 -24.18 -6.22
CA VAL A 229 13.68 -22.76 -6.37
C VAL A 229 14.86 -21.86 -6.04
N VAL A 230 15.06 -20.83 -6.84
CA VAL A 230 16.15 -19.86 -6.63
C VAL A 230 15.63 -18.72 -5.73
N PHE A 231 16.15 -18.62 -4.51
CA PHE A 231 15.82 -17.55 -3.57
C PHE A 231 16.93 -16.49 -3.57
N LYS A 232 16.63 -15.26 -4.02
CA LYS A 232 17.60 -14.16 -4.16
C LYS A 232 17.64 -13.22 -2.94
N GLY A 233 16.77 -13.43 -1.93
CA GLY A 233 16.64 -12.54 -0.78
C GLY A 233 16.06 -11.16 -1.13
N PRO A 234 16.13 -10.18 -0.22
CA PRO A 234 15.60 -8.84 -0.46
C PRO A 234 16.39 -8.09 -1.52
N LYS A 235 15.69 -7.38 -2.41
CA LYS A 235 16.24 -6.50 -3.46
C LYS A 235 15.55 -5.16 -3.45
N SER A 236 16.23 -4.11 -3.90
CA SER A 236 15.69 -2.75 -3.96
C SER A 236 16.32 -1.96 -5.12
N GLY A 237 15.78 -0.81 -5.44
CA GLY A 237 16.30 0.08 -6.47
C GLY A 237 16.47 -0.61 -7.82
N GLU A 238 17.55 -0.27 -8.52
CA GLU A 238 17.86 -0.78 -9.86
C GLU A 238 17.96 -2.31 -9.92
N GLU A 239 18.49 -2.94 -8.85
CA GLU A 239 18.60 -4.39 -8.81
C GLU A 239 17.21 -5.05 -8.80
N LEU A 240 16.24 -4.48 -8.08
CA LEU A 240 14.86 -4.97 -8.09
C LEU A 240 14.22 -4.78 -9.47
N ALA A 241 14.39 -3.60 -10.08
CA ALA A 241 13.86 -3.32 -11.41
C ALA A 241 14.41 -4.28 -12.47
N ALA A 242 15.71 -4.56 -12.40
CA ALA A 242 16.36 -5.53 -13.30
C ALA A 242 15.82 -6.98 -13.12
N HIS A 243 15.45 -7.40 -11.89
CA HIS A 243 14.81 -8.71 -11.68
C HIS A 243 13.46 -8.80 -12.40
N TYR A 244 12.64 -7.75 -12.34
CA TYR A 244 11.39 -7.73 -13.12
C TYR A 244 11.68 -7.78 -14.63
N ALA A 245 12.58 -6.94 -15.11
CA ALA A 245 12.85 -6.79 -16.56
C ALA A 245 13.43 -8.07 -17.21
N CYS A 246 14.22 -8.85 -16.45
CA CYS A 246 14.83 -10.10 -16.90
C CYS A 246 13.89 -11.33 -16.78
N ALA A 247 12.77 -11.23 -16.08
CA ALA A 247 11.83 -12.34 -15.92
C ALA A 247 10.93 -12.52 -17.17
N ASP A 248 10.47 -13.75 -17.40
CA ASP A 248 9.53 -14.06 -18.48
C ASP A 248 8.08 -13.90 -18.03
N VAL A 249 7.76 -14.26 -16.78
CA VAL A 249 6.43 -14.10 -16.16
C VAL A 249 6.60 -13.69 -14.69
N PHE A 250 5.85 -12.70 -14.26
CA PHE A 250 5.68 -12.37 -12.85
C PHE A 250 4.48 -13.13 -12.28
N VAL A 251 4.70 -13.89 -11.21
CA VAL A 251 3.65 -14.71 -10.58
C VAL A 251 3.19 -14.06 -9.27
N PHE A 252 1.88 -13.80 -9.17
CA PHE A 252 1.27 -13.18 -8.00
C PHE A 252 0.25 -14.12 -7.34
N PRO A 253 0.71 -14.98 -6.39
CA PRO A 253 -0.13 -15.99 -5.76
C PRO A 253 -0.95 -15.48 -4.57
N SER A 254 -0.85 -14.19 -4.22
CA SER A 254 -1.51 -13.61 -3.06
C SER A 254 -3.03 -13.52 -3.23
N LEU A 255 -3.76 -13.82 -2.14
CA LEU A 255 -5.23 -13.74 -2.08
C LEU A 255 -5.73 -12.56 -1.24
N THR A 256 -4.85 -11.83 -0.56
CA THR A 256 -5.22 -10.87 0.48
C THR A 256 -4.81 -9.43 0.20
N ASP A 257 -4.15 -9.16 -0.91
CA ASP A 257 -3.77 -7.81 -1.29
C ASP A 257 -4.99 -6.97 -1.72
N THR A 258 -4.93 -5.67 -1.49
CA THR A 258 -5.98 -4.73 -1.90
C THR A 258 -5.75 -4.14 -3.29
N PHE A 259 -4.50 -4.19 -3.79
CA PHE A 259 -4.13 -3.66 -5.11
C PHE A 259 -2.97 -4.46 -5.74
N GLY A 260 -1.82 -4.58 -5.03
CA GLY A 260 -0.61 -5.23 -5.54
C GLY A 260 0.24 -4.31 -6.42
N LEU A 261 0.95 -3.33 -5.82
CA LEU A 261 1.86 -2.43 -6.56
C LEU A 261 2.90 -3.18 -7.39
N VAL A 262 3.38 -4.32 -6.89
CA VAL A 262 4.33 -5.20 -7.58
C VAL A 262 3.81 -5.71 -8.93
N ILE A 263 2.49 -5.77 -9.13
CA ILE A 263 1.86 -6.11 -10.41
C ILE A 263 2.17 -5.01 -11.43
N LEU A 264 1.95 -3.74 -11.06
CA LEU A 264 2.26 -2.63 -11.95
C LEU A 264 3.77 -2.48 -12.17
N GLU A 265 4.61 -2.77 -11.17
CA GLU A 265 6.07 -2.77 -11.31
C GLU A 265 6.52 -3.80 -12.35
N ALA A 266 5.98 -5.02 -12.30
CA ALA A 266 6.23 -6.07 -13.30
C ALA A 266 5.75 -5.64 -14.69
N MET A 267 4.51 -5.16 -14.81
CA MET A 267 3.95 -4.70 -16.07
C MET A 267 4.73 -3.53 -16.67
N ALA A 268 5.20 -2.58 -15.86
CA ALA A 268 6.03 -1.47 -16.31
C ALA A 268 7.39 -1.94 -16.86
N ALA A 269 7.96 -3.00 -16.29
CA ALA A 269 9.14 -3.67 -16.83
C ALA A 269 8.84 -4.52 -18.09
N GLY A 270 7.61 -4.50 -18.58
CA GLY A 270 7.15 -5.30 -19.72
C GLY A 270 6.99 -6.79 -19.39
N THR A 271 6.91 -7.15 -18.13
CA THR A 271 6.81 -8.55 -17.69
C THR A 271 5.35 -8.93 -17.43
N PRO A 272 4.78 -9.86 -18.21
CA PRO A 272 3.39 -10.27 -18.07
C PRO A 272 3.14 -10.94 -16.70
N VAL A 273 1.91 -10.83 -16.22
CA VAL A 273 1.51 -11.26 -14.88
C VAL A 273 0.62 -12.49 -14.93
N ALA A 274 0.90 -13.48 -14.10
CA ALA A 274 0.01 -14.59 -13.79
C ALA A 274 -0.44 -14.49 -12.33
N ALA A 275 -1.76 -14.50 -12.07
CA ALA A 275 -2.27 -14.26 -10.72
C ALA A 275 -3.52 -15.10 -10.40
N TYR A 276 -3.77 -15.32 -9.11
CA TYR A 276 -5.11 -15.73 -8.67
C TYR A 276 -6.12 -14.58 -8.80
N PRO A 277 -7.44 -14.90 -8.98
CA PRO A 277 -8.51 -13.92 -9.06
C PRO A 277 -8.82 -13.33 -7.67
N ALA A 278 -7.93 -12.48 -7.17
CA ALA A 278 -8.04 -11.76 -5.91
C ALA A 278 -8.24 -10.26 -6.18
N PRO A 279 -8.67 -9.46 -5.19
CA PRO A 279 -8.69 -8.00 -5.31
C PRO A 279 -7.33 -7.47 -5.76
N GLY A 280 -7.33 -6.50 -6.66
CA GLY A 280 -6.14 -6.05 -7.40
C GLY A 280 -6.00 -6.79 -8.74
N PRO A 281 -5.57 -8.05 -8.81
CA PRO A 281 -5.50 -8.81 -10.07
C PRO A 281 -6.79 -8.79 -10.90
N ILE A 282 -7.96 -9.02 -10.29
CA ILE A 282 -9.26 -9.01 -11.01
C ILE A 282 -9.66 -7.61 -11.52
N ASP A 283 -9.10 -6.55 -10.95
CA ASP A 283 -9.34 -5.17 -11.37
C ASP A 283 -8.32 -4.69 -12.42
N LEU A 284 -7.14 -5.32 -12.49
CA LEU A 284 -6.04 -4.89 -13.35
C LEU A 284 -5.87 -5.77 -14.60
N ILE A 285 -6.12 -7.07 -14.51
CA ILE A 285 -5.75 -8.02 -15.56
C ILE A 285 -6.81 -8.17 -16.65
N PRO A 286 -8.12 -8.37 -16.35
CA PRO A 286 -9.11 -8.59 -17.39
C PRO A 286 -9.18 -7.43 -18.40
N GLY A 287 -9.07 -7.76 -19.69
CA GLY A 287 -9.13 -6.78 -20.76
C GLY A 287 -7.88 -5.92 -20.97
N SER A 288 -6.88 -6.01 -20.09
CA SER A 288 -5.64 -5.23 -20.21
C SER A 288 -4.66 -5.77 -21.26
N GLY A 289 -4.70 -7.07 -21.54
CA GLY A 289 -3.67 -7.77 -22.32
C GLY A 289 -2.32 -7.87 -21.59
N ALA A 290 -2.28 -7.56 -20.27
CA ALA A 290 -1.05 -7.48 -19.49
C ALA A 290 -0.83 -8.68 -18.55
N GLY A 291 -1.76 -9.62 -18.53
CA GLY A 291 -1.66 -10.79 -17.65
C GLY A 291 -2.78 -11.78 -17.86
N THR A 292 -2.72 -12.86 -17.10
CA THR A 292 -3.65 -13.98 -17.07
C THR A 292 -4.11 -14.28 -15.65
N LEU A 293 -5.37 -14.65 -15.50
CA LEU A 293 -5.90 -15.08 -14.20
C LEU A 293 -6.02 -16.59 -14.14
N ALA A 294 -5.72 -17.16 -13.00
CA ALA A 294 -6.05 -18.54 -12.67
C ALA A 294 -7.57 -18.76 -12.66
N LEU A 295 -8.01 -19.99 -12.85
CA LEU A 295 -9.43 -20.35 -12.95
C LEU A 295 -10.20 -19.99 -11.65
N THR A 296 -9.59 -20.32 -10.51
CA THR A 296 -10.13 -20.04 -9.18
C THR A 296 -9.03 -19.57 -8.23
N ALA A 297 -9.37 -19.26 -6.98
CA ALA A 297 -8.41 -18.91 -5.94
C ALA A 297 -7.50 -20.09 -5.50
N THR A 298 -7.70 -21.28 -6.01
CA THR A 298 -6.93 -22.49 -5.65
C THR A 298 -6.47 -23.30 -6.85
N GLU A 299 -6.98 -23.03 -8.05
CA GLU A 299 -6.75 -23.86 -9.25
C GLU A 299 -6.39 -22.99 -10.46
N GLY A 300 -5.63 -23.53 -11.38
CA GLY A 300 -5.34 -22.90 -12.67
C GLY A 300 -4.18 -21.91 -12.66
N LEU A 301 -3.41 -21.75 -11.57
CA LEU A 301 -2.27 -20.83 -11.55
C LEU A 301 -1.14 -21.30 -12.49
N ARG A 302 -0.94 -22.61 -12.64
CA ARG A 302 0.02 -23.20 -13.59
C ARG A 302 -0.33 -22.81 -15.02
N GLU A 303 -1.58 -22.99 -15.39
CA GLU A 303 -2.11 -22.65 -16.73
C GLU A 303 -2.01 -21.16 -17.00
N ALA A 304 -2.33 -20.32 -15.99
CA ALA A 304 -2.15 -18.87 -16.09
C ALA A 304 -0.67 -18.51 -16.32
N CYS A 305 0.27 -19.15 -15.63
CA CYS A 305 1.71 -18.92 -15.84
C CYS A 305 2.12 -19.28 -17.29
N LEU A 306 1.63 -20.38 -17.84
CA LEU A 306 1.98 -20.80 -19.19
C LEU A 306 1.35 -19.88 -20.25
N GLN A 307 0.09 -19.49 -20.09
CA GLN A 307 -0.59 -18.55 -20.99
C GLN A 307 0.04 -17.15 -20.98
N ALA A 308 0.58 -16.72 -19.83
CA ALA A 308 1.24 -15.42 -19.72
C ALA A 308 2.50 -15.31 -20.57
N LEU A 309 3.16 -16.42 -20.90
CA LEU A 309 4.35 -16.47 -21.77
C LEU A 309 4.08 -15.96 -23.20
N ASP A 310 2.85 -16.10 -23.68
CA ASP A 310 2.45 -15.72 -25.05
C ASP A 310 2.04 -14.24 -25.18
N LEU A 311 2.05 -13.50 -24.07
CA LEU A 311 1.61 -12.10 -24.07
C LEU A 311 2.68 -11.15 -24.62
N ASP A 312 2.24 -10.17 -25.38
CA ASP A 312 3.10 -9.13 -25.94
C ASP A 312 3.61 -8.16 -24.86
N ARG A 313 4.91 -8.17 -24.61
CA ARG A 313 5.56 -7.36 -23.56
C ARG A 313 5.41 -5.85 -23.78
N GLY A 314 5.29 -5.40 -25.02
CA GLY A 314 5.04 -3.99 -25.35
C GLY A 314 3.64 -3.55 -24.92
N ARG A 315 2.62 -4.40 -25.15
CA ARG A 315 1.25 -4.16 -24.67
C ARG A 315 1.17 -4.19 -23.15
N VAL A 316 1.88 -5.12 -22.52
CA VAL A 316 1.98 -5.20 -21.04
C VAL A 316 2.50 -3.88 -20.48
N ARG A 317 3.58 -3.34 -21.03
CA ARG A 317 4.14 -2.05 -20.63
C ARG A 317 3.18 -0.89 -20.90
N ALA A 318 2.61 -0.82 -22.08
CA ALA A 318 1.69 0.26 -22.46
C ALA A 318 0.49 0.36 -21.50
N PHE A 319 0.01 -0.78 -20.98
CA PHE A 319 -1.03 -0.78 -19.96
C PHE A 319 -0.52 -0.15 -18.65
N ALA A 320 0.66 -0.51 -18.17
CA ALA A 320 1.23 0.06 -16.95
C ALA A 320 1.47 1.58 -17.06
N GLU A 321 1.82 2.09 -18.24
CA GLU A 321 2.03 3.52 -18.50
C GLU A 321 0.75 4.36 -18.32
N THR A 322 -0.42 3.74 -18.27
CA THR A 322 -1.68 4.43 -17.92
C THR A 322 -1.80 4.76 -16.43
N PHE A 323 -0.91 4.24 -15.57
CA PHE A 323 -0.92 4.41 -14.12
C PHE A 323 0.18 5.36 -13.67
N SER A 324 -0.11 6.64 -13.57
CA SER A 324 0.84 7.67 -13.18
C SER A 324 0.70 8.06 -11.71
N TRP A 325 1.83 8.25 -11.00
CA TRP A 325 1.82 8.77 -9.63
C TRP A 325 1.27 10.20 -9.57
N ARG A 326 1.51 10.98 -10.63
CA ARG A 326 0.94 12.33 -10.75
C ARG A 326 -0.59 12.30 -10.77
N ALA A 327 -1.19 11.45 -11.59
CA ALA A 327 -2.64 11.26 -11.62
C ALA A 327 -3.18 10.74 -10.29
N CYS A 328 -2.46 9.83 -9.64
CA CYS A 328 -2.78 9.34 -8.30
C CYS A 328 -2.81 10.48 -7.26
N ALA A 329 -1.85 11.39 -7.28
CA ALA A 329 -1.79 12.55 -6.39
C ALA A 329 -2.89 13.58 -6.70
N GLU A 330 -3.20 13.81 -7.96
CA GLU A 330 -4.32 14.67 -8.38
C GLU A 330 -5.67 14.13 -7.89
N ASP A 331 -5.88 12.82 -8.02
CA ASP A 331 -7.09 12.17 -7.48
C ASP A 331 -7.13 12.21 -5.95
N PHE A 332 -5.98 12.11 -5.28
CA PHE A 332 -5.89 12.32 -3.85
C PHE A 332 -6.37 13.72 -3.46
N VAL A 333 -5.86 14.78 -4.13
CA VAL A 333 -6.27 16.16 -3.88
C VAL A 333 -7.76 16.38 -4.12
N LYS A 334 -8.33 15.83 -5.22
CA LYS A 334 -9.77 15.90 -5.51
C LYS A 334 -10.62 15.25 -4.42
N ASN A 335 -10.08 14.23 -3.75
CA ASN A 335 -10.76 13.53 -2.67
C ASN A 335 -10.64 14.25 -1.32
N LEU A 336 -9.63 15.09 -1.10
CA LEU A 336 -9.49 15.83 0.15
C LEU A 336 -10.72 16.71 0.44
N GLN A 337 -10.94 16.97 1.71
CA GLN A 337 -11.98 17.86 2.18
C GLN A 337 -11.33 19.06 2.92
N PRO A 338 -11.00 20.13 2.21
CA PRO A 338 -10.41 21.30 2.82
C PRO A 338 -11.35 21.95 3.84
N TYR A 339 -10.80 22.45 4.94
CA TYR A 339 -11.55 23.20 5.93
C TYR A 339 -11.90 24.58 5.36
N PRO A 340 -13.20 24.95 5.28
CA PRO A 340 -13.63 26.15 4.60
C PRO A 340 -13.08 27.44 5.21
N GLU A 341 -12.67 28.37 4.37
CA GLU A 341 -12.47 29.78 4.75
C GLU A 341 -13.84 30.50 4.80
N PRO A 342 -14.11 31.42 5.76
CA PRO A 342 -13.21 31.92 6.80
C PRO A 342 -13.22 31.13 8.11
N GLU A 343 -13.94 30.00 8.17
CA GLU A 343 -14.11 29.20 9.40
C GLU A 343 -12.77 28.68 9.93
N LYS A 344 -11.89 28.23 9.02
CA LYS A 344 -10.54 27.78 9.35
C LYS A 344 -9.76 28.87 10.09
N THR A 345 -9.75 30.09 9.57
CA THR A 345 -9.03 31.20 10.19
C THR A 345 -9.58 31.53 11.58
N ARG A 346 -10.90 31.52 11.77
CA ARG A 346 -11.54 31.75 13.07
C ARG A 346 -11.19 30.64 14.07
N PHE A 347 -11.22 29.40 13.63
CA PHE A 347 -10.92 28.23 14.45
C PHE A 347 -9.48 28.27 14.98
N TRP A 348 -8.47 28.42 14.10
CA TRP A 348 -7.07 28.44 14.51
C TRP A 348 -6.73 29.65 15.36
N ARG A 349 -7.30 30.85 15.10
CA ARG A 349 -7.17 32.01 15.99
C ARG A 349 -7.73 31.76 17.38
N ARG A 350 -8.87 31.10 17.49
CA ARG A 350 -9.48 30.73 18.79
C ARG A 350 -8.57 29.77 19.57
N LEU A 351 -8.04 28.73 18.95
CA LEU A 351 -7.14 27.80 19.58
C LEU A 351 -5.85 28.48 20.08
N ARG A 352 -5.22 29.32 19.26
CA ARG A 352 -4.05 30.12 19.68
C ARG A 352 -4.34 31.00 20.88
N ARG A 353 -5.48 31.61 20.95
CA ARG A 353 -5.90 32.43 22.10
C ARG A 353 -6.06 31.60 23.38
N LEU A 354 -6.68 30.43 23.28
CA LEU A 354 -6.86 29.51 24.42
C LEU A 354 -5.51 28.98 24.93
N ALA A 355 -4.59 28.63 24.06
CA ALA A 355 -3.24 28.20 24.42
C ALA A 355 -2.46 29.30 25.18
N ARG A 356 -2.53 30.58 24.74
CA ARG A 356 -1.91 31.70 25.44
C ARG A 356 -2.48 31.93 26.84
N VAL A 357 -3.80 31.77 27.02
CA VAL A 357 -4.45 31.91 28.33
C VAL A 357 -4.01 30.79 29.28
N ARG A 358 -3.90 29.55 28.80
CA ARG A 358 -3.40 28.42 29.60
C ARG A 358 -1.96 28.63 30.07
N ARG A 359 -1.07 29.04 29.15
CA ARG A 359 0.35 29.30 29.44
C ARG A 359 0.53 30.37 30.52
N ARG A 360 -0.21 31.47 30.43
CA ARG A 360 -0.20 32.53 31.47
C ARG A 360 -0.70 32.06 32.82
N ARG A 361 -1.62 31.09 32.90
CA ARG A 361 -2.11 30.52 34.16
C ARG A 361 -1.09 29.58 34.80
N THR A 362 -0.31 28.83 33.99
CA THR A 362 0.77 27.96 34.47
C THR A 362 2.02 28.74 34.88
N GLU A 363 2.25 29.91 34.31
CA GLU A 363 3.36 30.83 34.66
C GLU A 363 3.02 31.69 35.88
N ALA A 364 1.75 31.75 36.30
CA ALA A 364 1.25 32.54 37.42
C ALA A 364 0.89 31.67 38.66
N ALA A 365 1.03 30.34 38.59
CA ALA A 365 0.88 29.35 39.65
C ALA A 365 2.23 28.75 40.03
#